data_da9210e02137205c6e8cd1eb5ab06500
#
_entry.id   da9210e02137205c6e8cd1eb5ab06500
#
_cell.length_a   1.000
_cell.length_b   1.000
_cell.length_c   1.000
_cell.angle_alpha   90.00
_cell.angle_beta   90.00
_cell.angle_gamma   90.00
#
_symmetry.space_group_name_H-M   'P 1'
#
loop_
_entity.id
_entity.type
_entity.pdbx_description
1 polymer ?
#
loop_
_entity_poly.entity_id
_entity_poly.type
_entity_poly.pdbx_seq_one_letter_code
_entity_poly.pdbx_strand_id
1 'polypeptide(L)'
;MSTRGPSRRTLLRAGAGAAALTGLGWGAGSLYAGSQQDARGAADPERPVRIGYLPITDASPLLVAHANGYYEDAAVPVADPVLFRSWSSLSEAFVAGKVDAIHLLMPMALYMRYGLRADVRITAWNHTNGSALTVRPDVAEVADLAGESVAIPAWWSVHNVVLQQLLRGAGLTPVMRESPSRTGRTVALLPMAPSDMLPALNNGVIGGYVVADPFNAAAEARQVGHIHRFLGDVWRDHACCVTMMRGELLRHRPAHAAGFMDALVRAQAWARQNRPETAALLAAGYLPQPRPVIERALTYSAAAHGEALQHPDWHGERLDFRPYPYASFTEELVRAMQETVVDAPAGFLDGLDPALVHRELVDDTLVTRSIEKVGGLAAFGLTGTTRTEEISA
;
A
#
# COMPACT_ATOMS: atom_id res chain seq x y z
N MET A 1 54.97 -8.50 -51.09
CA MET A 1 53.62 -9.04 -51.36
C MET A 1 52.92 -9.20 -50.02
N SER A 2 52.02 -8.27 -49.73
CA SER A 2 51.29 -8.19 -48.47
C SER A 2 49.87 -8.73 -48.68
N THR A 3 49.52 -9.85 -48.05
CA THR A 3 48.16 -10.39 -48.06
C THR A 3 47.35 -9.84 -46.91
N ARG A 4 46.43 -8.94 -47.19
CA ARG A 4 45.44 -8.41 -46.23
C ARG A 4 44.39 -9.49 -45.93
N GLY A 5 44.28 -9.92 -44.67
CA GLY A 5 43.19 -10.76 -44.19
C GLY A 5 41.83 -10.01 -44.14
N PRO A 6 40.71 -10.69 -44.20
CA PRO A 6 39.37 -10.09 -44.25
C PRO A 6 39.02 -9.34 -42.93
N SER A 7 38.37 -8.19 -43.09
CA SER A 7 38.01 -7.33 -41.98
C SER A 7 36.94 -7.93 -41.06
N ARG A 8 36.97 -7.56 -39.78
CA ARG A 8 36.00 -8.01 -38.74
C ARG A 8 34.51 -7.76 -39.05
N ARG A 9 34.22 -6.94 -40.09
CA ARG A 9 32.84 -6.67 -40.53
C ARG A 9 32.25 -7.75 -41.45
N THR A 10 33.05 -8.62 -42.04
CA THR A 10 32.59 -9.66 -42.95
C THR A 10 32.21 -10.95 -42.19
N LEU A 11 32.74 -11.17 -41.01
CA LEU A 11 32.43 -12.34 -40.16
C LEU A 11 31.10 -12.22 -39.39
N LEU A 12 30.51 -11.00 -39.28
CA LEU A 12 29.24 -10.79 -38.59
C LEU A 12 27.99 -10.97 -39.46
N ARG A 13 28.15 -11.20 -40.78
CA ARG A 13 27.00 -11.38 -41.68
C ARG A 13 26.71 -12.84 -42.08
N ALA A 14 27.54 -13.77 -41.69
CA ALA A 14 27.34 -15.19 -42.00
C ALA A 14 26.77 -16.01 -40.82
N GLY A 15 26.59 -15.42 -39.63
CA GLY A 15 26.07 -16.10 -38.44
C GLY A 15 24.59 -15.87 -38.12
N ALA A 16 23.88 -15.01 -38.88
CA ALA A 16 22.52 -14.58 -38.54
C ALA A 16 21.38 -15.40 -39.21
N GLY A 17 21.70 -16.45 -39.94
CA GLY A 17 20.70 -17.17 -40.76
C GLY A 17 20.23 -18.53 -40.25
N ALA A 18 20.80 -19.10 -39.18
CA ALA A 18 20.50 -20.46 -38.74
C ALA A 18 19.98 -20.63 -37.32
N ALA A 19 19.80 -19.50 -36.56
CA ALA A 19 19.35 -19.58 -35.16
C ALA A 19 17.87 -19.19 -34.93
N ALA A 20 17.10 -18.90 -35.99
CA ALA A 20 15.75 -18.33 -35.87
C ALA A 20 14.61 -19.37 -35.87
N LEU A 21 14.86 -20.67 -35.97
CA LEU A 21 13.80 -21.69 -36.06
C LEU A 21 13.77 -22.73 -34.94
N THR A 22 14.69 -22.69 -33.96
CA THR A 22 14.66 -23.60 -32.81
C THR A 22 14.33 -22.93 -31.48
N GLY A 23 14.26 -21.59 -31.43
CA GLY A 23 14.00 -20.82 -30.19
C GLY A 23 12.54 -20.71 -29.78
N LEU A 24 11.60 -20.85 -30.71
CA LEU A 24 10.15 -20.62 -30.41
C LEU A 24 9.47 -21.83 -29.77
N GLY A 25 10.04 -23.03 -29.88
CA GLY A 25 9.47 -24.25 -29.27
C GLY A 25 9.83 -24.42 -27.78
N TRP A 26 10.98 -23.90 -27.35
CA TRP A 26 11.45 -24.07 -25.97
C TRP A 26 10.94 -22.96 -25.04
N GLY A 27 10.73 -21.75 -25.55
CA GLY A 27 10.19 -20.64 -24.78
C GLY A 27 8.71 -20.84 -24.40
N ALA A 28 7.91 -21.33 -25.35
CA ALA A 28 6.49 -21.60 -25.07
C ALA A 28 6.31 -22.85 -24.17
N GLY A 29 7.14 -23.85 -24.30
CA GLY A 29 7.12 -25.04 -23.45
C GLY A 29 7.55 -24.75 -22.02
N SER A 30 8.54 -23.90 -21.82
CA SER A 30 9.00 -23.51 -20.45
C SER A 30 8.03 -22.56 -19.75
N LEU A 31 7.38 -21.64 -20.47
CA LEU A 31 6.32 -20.79 -19.92
C LEU A 31 5.05 -21.60 -19.58
N TYR A 32 4.69 -22.56 -20.43
CA TYR A 32 3.54 -23.43 -20.17
C TYR A 32 3.83 -24.45 -19.06
N ALA A 33 5.04 -25.00 -18.98
CA ALA A 33 5.46 -25.87 -17.88
C ALA A 33 5.57 -25.10 -16.55
N GLY A 34 6.07 -23.86 -16.57
CA GLY A 34 6.09 -22.97 -15.40
C GLY A 34 4.68 -22.67 -14.90
N SER A 35 3.75 -22.33 -15.79
CA SER A 35 2.36 -22.06 -15.40
C SER A 35 1.61 -23.29 -14.86
N GLN A 36 1.91 -24.49 -15.37
CA GLN A 36 1.34 -25.74 -14.83
C GLN A 36 1.97 -26.14 -13.49
N GLN A 37 3.24 -25.88 -13.30
CA GLN A 37 3.95 -26.15 -12.04
C GLN A 37 3.51 -25.18 -10.95
N ASP A 38 3.29 -23.91 -11.28
CA ASP A 38 2.70 -22.90 -10.38
C ASP A 38 1.25 -23.24 -10.04
N ALA A 39 0.44 -23.70 -10.99
CA ALA A 39 -0.94 -24.12 -10.75
C ALA A 39 -1.05 -25.37 -9.86
N ARG A 40 -0.15 -26.35 -10.02
CA ARG A 40 -0.08 -27.53 -9.14
C ARG A 40 0.36 -27.16 -7.73
N GLY A 41 1.34 -26.27 -7.60
CA GLY A 41 1.77 -25.76 -6.31
C GLY A 41 0.71 -24.89 -5.61
N ALA A 42 -0.12 -24.18 -6.39
CA ALA A 42 -1.22 -23.39 -5.85
C ALA A 42 -2.34 -24.24 -5.22
N ALA A 43 -2.54 -25.46 -5.70
CA ALA A 43 -3.55 -26.39 -5.19
C ALA A 43 -3.05 -27.31 -4.06
N ASP A 44 -1.74 -27.30 -3.76
CA ASP A 44 -1.16 -28.09 -2.68
C ASP A 44 -1.61 -27.57 -1.31
N PRO A 45 -2.39 -28.35 -0.53
CA PRO A 45 -2.88 -27.94 0.79
C PRO A 45 -1.76 -27.79 1.83
N GLU A 46 -0.64 -28.49 1.66
CA GLU A 46 0.50 -28.44 2.59
C GLU A 46 1.43 -27.25 2.30
N ARG A 47 1.28 -26.60 1.15
CA ARG A 47 2.10 -25.44 0.83
C ARG A 47 1.74 -24.25 1.72
N PRO A 48 2.69 -23.68 2.50
CA PRO A 48 2.43 -22.52 3.31
C PRO A 48 1.96 -21.32 2.51
N VAL A 49 1.01 -20.55 3.05
CA VAL A 49 0.64 -19.23 2.53
C VAL A 49 1.80 -18.27 2.79
N ARG A 50 2.23 -17.56 1.76
CA ARG A 50 3.35 -16.63 1.83
C ARG A 50 2.83 -15.21 1.91
N ILE A 51 3.23 -14.51 2.96
CA ILE A 51 2.85 -13.12 3.21
C ILE A 51 3.98 -12.19 2.77
N GLY A 52 3.65 -11.13 2.01
CA GLY A 52 4.57 -10.03 1.71
C GLY A 52 4.14 -8.75 2.43
N TYR A 53 5.10 -7.99 2.96
CA TYR A 53 4.80 -6.74 3.65
C TYR A 53 5.90 -5.68 3.50
N LEU A 54 5.52 -4.40 3.65
CA LEU A 54 6.44 -3.30 3.91
C LEU A 54 6.58 -3.09 5.43
N PRO A 55 7.77 -2.64 5.91
CA PRO A 55 8.02 -2.44 7.32
C PRO A 55 7.41 -1.12 7.84
N ILE A 56 6.09 -1.05 7.85
CA ILE A 56 5.26 0.06 8.31
C ILE A 56 4.17 -0.45 9.26
N THR A 57 3.62 0.43 10.07
CA THR A 57 2.57 0.09 11.05
C THR A 57 1.30 -0.46 10.40
N ASP A 58 1.08 -0.16 9.13
CA ASP A 58 -0.02 -0.67 8.33
C ASP A 58 -0.04 -2.20 8.23
N ALA A 59 1.13 -2.85 8.29
CA ALA A 59 1.26 -4.30 8.23
C ALA A 59 0.88 -5.00 9.55
N SER A 60 0.62 -4.25 10.62
CA SER A 60 0.39 -4.82 11.96
C SER A 60 -0.57 -6.01 12.01
N PRO A 61 -1.75 -6.00 11.37
CA PRO A 61 -2.66 -7.14 11.47
C PRO A 61 -2.07 -8.46 10.97
N LEU A 62 -1.38 -8.41 9.82
CA LEU A 62 -0.72 -9.58 9.23
C LEU A 62 0.38 -10.14 10.15
N LEU A 63 1.17 -9.23 10.72
CA LEU A 63 2.33 -9.57 11.55
C LEU A 63 1.93 -9.99 12.95
N VAL A 64 0.91 -9.36 13.54
CA VAL A 64 0.31 -9.78 14.82
C VAL A 64 -0.30 -11.16 14.71
N ALA A 65 -1.02 -11.45 13.62
CA ALA A 65 -1.58 -12.78 13.40
C ALA A 65 -0.48 -13.86 13.35
N HIS A 66 0.64 -13.57 12.70
CA HIS A 66 1.79 -14.47 12.65
C HIS A 66 2.46 -14.62 14.01
N ALA A 67 2.79 -13.51 14.68
CA ALA A 67 3.53 -13.56 15.94
C ALA A 67 2.76 -14.17 17.11
N ASN A 68 1.42 -14.02 17.11
CA ASN A 68 0.56 -14.59 18.15
C ASN A 68 0.06 -16.01 17.83
N GLY A 69 0.53 -16.64 16.74
CA GLY A 69 0.14 -18.00 16.37
C GLY A 69 -1.32 -18.11 15.89
N TYR A 70 -1.96 -17.02 15.45
CA TYR A 70 -3.37 -17.06 15.05
C TYR A 70 -3.60 -17.82 13.75
N TYR A 71 -2.60 -17.89 12.87
CA TYR A 71 -2.67 -18.71 11.67
C TYR A 71 -2.62 -20.19 11.99
N GLU A 72 -1.77 -20.60 12.95
CA GLU A 72 -1.69 -21.97 13.46
C GLU A 72 -3.00 -22.38 14.16
N ASP A 73 -3.56 -21.49 14.99
CA ASP A 73 -4.87 -21.69 15.63
C ASP A 73 -5.99 -21.89 14.60
N ALA A 74 -5.88 -21.25 13.45
CA ALA A 74 -6.83 -21.39 12.34
C ALA A 74 -6.49 -22.55 11.38
N ALA A 75 -5.50 -23.39 11.71
CA ALA A 75 -5.00 -24.49 10.89
C ALA A 75 -4.56 -24.06 9.47
N VAL A 76 -3.95 -22.89 9.36
CA VAL A 76 -3.39 -22.37 8.11
C VAL A 76 -1.87 -22.37 8.18
N PRO A 77 -1.18 -23.21 7.40
CA PRO A 77 0.27 -23.13 7.31
C PRO A 77 0.68 -21.80 6.67
N VAL A 78 1.42 -20.98 7.38
CA VAL A 78 1.95 -19.69 6.91
C VAL A 78 3.47 -19.69 7.03
N ALA A 79 4.16 -19.29 5.97
CA ALA A 79 5.60 -19.10 6.01
C ALA A 79 5.96 -17.79 6.72
N ASP A 80 7.21 -17.66 7.17
CA ASP A 80 7.71 -16.40 7.70
C ASP A 80 7.42 -15.24 6.74
N PRO A 81 6.82 -14.13 7.23
CA PRO A 81 6.48 -13.00 6.38
C PRO A 81 7.70 -12.38 5.71
N VAL A 82 7.60 -12.09 4.42
CA VAL A 82 8.71 -11.56 3.60
C VAL A 82 8.64 -10.04 3.57
N LEU A 83 9.71 -9.39 4.04
CA LEU A 83 9.84 -7.94 4.04
C LEU A 83 10.26 -7.43 2.65
N PHE A 84 9.54 -6.43 2.14
CA PHE A 84 9.87 -5.68 0.94
C PHE A 84 10.18 -4.22 1.28
N ARG A 85 11.03 -3.57 0.49
CA ARG A 85 11.46 -2.18 0.75
C ARG A 85 10.70 -1.13 -0.05
N SER A 86 9.95 -1.55 -1.07
CA SER A 86 9.16 -0.66 -1.91
C SER A 86 7.84 -1.31 -2.33
N TRP A 87 6.86 -0.47 -2.64
CA TRP A 87 5.56 -0.93 -3.15
C TRP A 87 5.68 -1.62 -4.51
N SER A 88 6.59 -1.18 -5.38
CA SER A 88 6.84 -1.82 -6.67
C SER A 88 7.38 -3.24 -6.49
N SER A 89 8.40 -3.44 -5.65
CA SER A 89 8.97 -4.78 -5.43
C SER A 89 7.97 -5.75 -4.79
N LEU A 90 7.12 -5.27 -3.86
CA LEU A 90 6.03 -6.07 -3.29
C LEU A 90 4.99 -6.45 -4.36
N SER A 91 4.58 -5.48 -5.18
CA SER A 91 3.61 -5.68 -6.25
C SER A 91 4.10 -6.67 -7.30
N GLU A 92 5.35 -6.52 -7.75
CA GLU A 92 6.00 -7.43 -8.70
C GLU A 92 6.08 -8.86 -8.16
N ALA A 93 6.48 -9.03 -6.89
CA ALA A 93 6.53 -10.33 -6.23
C ALA A 93 5.14 -10.98 -6.12
N PHE A 94 4.11 -10.19 -5.85
CA PHE A 94 2.73 -10.67 -5.76
C PHE A 94 2.18 -11.09 -7.12
N VAL A 95 2.35 -10.28 -8.16
CA VAL A 95 1.95 -10.64 -9.54
C VAL A 95 2.71 -11.86 -10.02
N ALA A 96 4.01 -11.96 -9.72
CA ALA A 96 4.85 -13.10 -10.08
C ALA A 96 4.57 -14.37 -9.23
N GLY A 97 3.61 -14.33 -8.30
CA GLY A 97 3.25 -15.48 -7.46
C GLY A 97 4.31 -15.87 -6.44
N LYS A 98 5.20 -14.96 -6.05
CA LYS A 98 6.20 -15.20 -4.99
C LYS A 98 5.61 -15.09 -3.59
N VAL A 99 4.56 -14.30 -3.43
CA VAL A 99 3.72 -14.18 -2.23
C VAL A 99 2.26 -14.37 -2.60
N ASP A 100 1.43 -14.83 -1.67
CA ASP A 100 0.04 -15.25 -1.89
C ASP A 100 -0.97 -14.26 -1.29
N ALA A 101 -0.56 -13.56 -0.22
CA ALA A 101 -1.32 -12.51 0.46
C ALA A 101 -0.40 -11.34 0.81
N ILE A 102 -0.92 -10.12 0.71
CA ILE A 102 -0.18 -8.89 0.99
C ILE A 102 -1.10 -7.82 1.59
N HIS A 103 -0.52 -6.86 2.32
CA HIS A 103 -1.16 -5.56 2.43
C HIS A 103 -0.70 -4.68 1.26
N LEU A 104 -1.60 -3.88 0.72
CA LEU A 104 -1.29 -3.03 -0.42
C LEU A 104 -2.09 -1.74 -0.38
N LEU A 105 -1.50 -0.65 -0.87
CA LEU A 105 -2.18 0.62 -1.11
C LEU A 105 -3.42 0.39 -1.99
N MET A 106 -4.60 0.85 -1.57
CA MET A 106 -5.83 0.53 -2.31
C MET A 106 -5.85 1.07 -3.75
N PRO A 107 -5.35 2.28 -4.09
CA PRO A 107 -5.22 2.70 -5.48
C PRO A 107 -4.32 1.78 -6.32
N MET A 108 -3.27 1.21 -5.72
CA MET A 108 -2.39 0.26 -6.40
C MET A 108 -3.09 -1.08 -6.65
N ALA A 109 -4.00 -1.49 -5.76
CA ALA A 109 -4.86 -2.66 -5.98
C ALA A 109 -5.76 -2.49 -7.22
N LEU A 110 -6.33 -1.29 -7.41
CA LEU A 110 -7.09 -0.96 -8.61
C LEU A 110 -6.20 -1.04 -9.86
N TYR A 111 -5.01 -0.45 -9.81
CA TYR A 111 -4.05 -0.53 -10.92
C TYR A 111 -3.67 -1.98 -11.26
N MET A 112 -3.42 -2.83 -10.26
CA MET A 112 -3.14 -4.25 -10.50
C MET A 112 -4.30 -4.96 -11.20
N ARG A 113 -5.53 -4.71 -10.76
CA ARG A 113 -6.73 -5.36 -11.32
C ARG A 113 -7.03 -4.88 -12.73
N TYR A 114 -7.08 -3.57 -12.94
CA TYR A 114 -7.57 -2.98 -14.18
C TYR A 114 -6.45 -2.59 -15.15
N GLY A 115 -5.33 -2.08 -14.64
CA GLY A 115 -4.16 -1.73 -15.45
C GLY A 115 -3.33 -2.93 -15.86
N LEU A 116 -3.02 -3.81 -14.91
CA LEU A 116 -2.20 -5.02 -15.17
C LEU A 116 -3.05 -6.27 -15.46
N ARG A 117 -4.38 -6.22 -15.28
CA ARG A 117 -5.31 -7.36 -15.44
C ARG A 117 -4.94 -8.56 -14.58
N ALA A 118 -4.35 -8.31 -13.40
CA ALA A 118 -3.98 -9.36 -12.48
C ALA A 118 -5.22 -10.03 -11.85
N ASP A 119 -5.14 -11.34 -11.63
CA ASP A 119 -6.19 -12.12 -10.97
C ASP A 119 -6.05 -12.02 -9.45
N VAL A 120 -6.57 -10.94 -8.91
CA VAL A 120 -6.46 -10.56 -7.50
C VAL A 120 -7.79 -10.07 -6.95
N ARG A 121 -7.96 -10.18 -5.62
CA ARG A 121 -9.13 -9.65 -4.91
C ARG A 121 -8.67 -8.91 -3.65
N ILE A 122 -9.35 -7.82 -3.33
CA ILE A 122 -9.35 -7.23 -1.99
C ILE A 122 -10.28 -8.07 -1.15
N THR A 123 -9.80 -8.61 -0.04
CA THR A 123 -10.56 -9.49 0.84
C THR A 123 -10.90 -8.85 2.19
N ALA A 124 -10.22 -7.76 2.55
CA ALA A 124 -10.50 -6.94 3.72
C ALA A 124 -9.82 -5.58 3.60
N TRP A 125 -10.24 -4.61 4.38
CA TRP A 125 -9.35 -3.51 4.74
C TRP A 125 -8.33 -4.01 5.75
N ASN A 126 -7.08 -3.59 5.59
CA ASN A 126 -6.05 -3.96 6.54
C ASN A 126 -6.04 -2.99 7.72
N HIS A 127 -6.24 -1.73 7.43
CA HIS A 127 -6.37 -0.65 8.42
C HIS A 127 -7.04 0.59 7.82
N THR A 128 -7.43 1.52 8.69
CA THR A 128 -7.91 2.86 8.33
C THR A 128 -6.99 3.94 8.88
N ASN A 129 -6.89 5.10 8.21
CA ASN A 129 -6.01 6.21 8.58
C ASN A 129 -4.52 5.79 8.56
N GLY A 130 -3.71 6.22 9.55
CA GLY A 130 -2.33 5.74 9.73
C GLY A 130 -1.28 6.47 8.90
N SER A 131 -1.64 7.60 8.28
CA SER A 131 -0.75 8.38 7.42
C SER A 131 -0.88 9.87 7.72
N ALA A 132 0.19 10.62 7.44
CA ALA A 132 0.20 12.07 7.64
C ALA A 132 1.03 12.79 6.56
N LEU A 133 0.73 14.07 6.35
CA LEU A 133 1.62 15.05 5.76
C LEU A 133 2.58 15.51 6.84
N THR A 134 3.84 15.16 6.69
CA THR A 134 4.95 15.61 7.54
C THR A 134 5.81 16.58 6.76
N VAL A 135 6.13 17.72 7.35
CA VAL A 135 6.85 18.80 6.69
C VAL A 135 8.07 19.25 7.51
N ARG A 136 8.97 19.99 6.86
CA ARG A 136 10.11 20.64 7.55
C ARG A 136 9.61 21.64 8.61
N PRO A 137 10.43 21.97 9.62
CA PRO A 137 10.05 22.90 10.69
C PRO A 137 9.72 24.33 10.21
N ASP A 138 10.22 24.75 9.05
CA ASP A 138 10.01 26.07 8.44
C ASP A 138 8.72 26.18 7.61
N VAL A 139 7.98 25.09 7.42
CA VAL A 139 6.69 25.04 6.72
C VAL A 139 5.57 25.12 7.74
N ALA A 140 4.88 26.25 7.80
CA ALA A 140 3.78 26.46 8.74
C ALA A 140 2.41 26.11 8.15
N GLU A 141 2.22 26.39 6.85
CA GLU A 141 0.96 26.16 6.14
C GLU A 141 1.20 25.34 4.87
N VAL A 142 0.19 24.64 4.35
CA VAL A 142 0.28 23.91 3.08
C VAL A 142 0.73 24.84 1.93
N ALA A 143 0.32 26.11 1.98
CA ALA A 143 0.68 27.11 0.99
C ALA A 143 2.20 27.39 0.91
N ASP A 144 2.95 27.17 1.99
CA ASP A 144 4.41 27.35 2.04
C ASP A 144 5.17 26.31 1.23
N LEU A 145 4.50 25.21 0.86
CA LEU A 145 5.06 24.22 -0.05
C LEU A 145 5.21 24.70 -1.50
N ALA A 146 4.73 25.91 -1.83
CA ALA A 146 4.95 26.51 -3.15
C ALA A 146 6.44 26.60 -3.49
N GLY A 147 6.86 26.01 -4.60
CA GLY A 147 8.25 25.94 -5.02
C GLY A 147 9.05 24.79 -4.40
N GLU A 148 8.42 23.94 -3.60
CA GLU A 148 9.04 22.79 -2.97
C GLU A 148 8.71 21.49 -3.69
N SER A 149 9.47 20.44 -3.39
CA SER A 149 9.13 19.06 -3.73
C SER A 149 8.52 18.35 -2.53
N VAL A 150 7.50 17.54 -2.77
CA VAL A 150 6.85 16.71 -1.74
C VAL A 150 6.90 15.24 -2.17
N ALA A 151 7.39 14.38 -1.28
CA ALA A 151 7.50 12.95 -1.58
C ALA A 151 6.18 12.21 -1.30
N ILE A 152 5.89 11.23 -2.16
CA ILE A 152 4.78 10.29 -2.06
C ILE A 152 5.31 8.85 -2.18
N PRO A 153 4.68 7.83 -1.54
CA PRO A 153 5.21 6.46 -1.58
C PRO A 153 5.05 5.78 -2.94
N ALA A 154 4.06 6.18 -3.71
CA ALA A 154 3.78 5.72 -5.07
C ALA A 154 2.77 6.64 -5.76
N TRP A 155 2.75 6.65 -7.08
CA TRP A 155 1.71 7.35 -7.86
C TRP A 155 0.31 6.82 -7.51
N TRP A 156 0.15 5.50 -7.46
CA TRP A 156 -1.09 4.82 -7.09
C TRP A 156 -1.17 4.61 -5.58
N SER A 157 -1.35 5.71 -4.84
CA SER A 157 -1.51 5.72 -3.38
C SER A 157 -2.60 6.69 -2.94
N VAL A 158 -3.29 6.37 -1.87
CA VAL A 158 -4.22 7.30 -1.22
C VAL A 158 -3.50 8.56 -0.74
N HIS A 159 -2.21 8.43 -0.39
CA HIS A 159 -1.34 9.53 -0.04
C HIS A 159 -1.26 10.58 -1.16
N ASN A 160 -1.06 10.14 -2.40
CA ASN A 160 -1.02 11.02 -3.57
C ASN A 160 -2.39 11.67 -3.83
N VAL A 161 -3.47 10.90 -3.71
CA VAL A 161 -4.85 11.40 -3.89
C VAL A 161 -5.14 12.52 -2.89
N VAL A 162 -4.95 12.24 -1.60
CA VAL A 162 -5.26 13.20 -0.52
C VAL A 162 -4.30 14.39 -0.52
N LEU A 163 -2.99 14.19 -0.80
CA LEU A 163 -2.05 15.30 -0.93
C LEU A 163 -2.49 16.27 -2.04
N GLN A 164 -2.92 15.76 -3.19
CA GLN A 164 -3.36 16.64 -4.27
C GLN A 164 -4.66 17.37 -3.95
N GLN A 165 -5.55 16.80 -3.13
CA GLN A 165 -6.71 17.51 -2.60
C GLN A 165 -6.26 18.68 -1.70
N LEU A 166 -5.35 18.41 -0.74
CA LEU A 166 -4.77 19.45 0.13
C LEU A 166 -4.06 20.56 -0.66
N LEU A 167 -3.24 20.20 -1.66
CA LEU A 167 -2.54 21.19 -2.48
C LEU A 167 -3.53 22.07 -3.24
N ARG A 168 -4.55 21.47 -3.87
CA ARG A 168 -5.60 22.22 -4.57
C ARG A 168 -6.39 23.13 -3.62
N GLY A 169 -6.75 22.64 -2.43
CA GLY A 169 -7.42 23.44 -1.40
C GLY A 169 -6.58 24.66 -0.97
N ALA A 170 -5.25 24.54 -0.92
CA ALA A 170 -4.33 25.64 -0.67
C ALA A 170 -4.00 26.50 -1.91
N GLY A 171 -4.64 26.27 -3.06
CA GLY A 171 -4.39 26.97 -4.32
C GLY A 171 -3.02 26.65 -4.93
N LEU A 172 -2.49 25.43 -4.69
CA LEU A 172 -1.25 24.94 -5.26
C LEU A 172 -1.53 23.92 -6.37
N THR A 173 -0.68 23.93 -7.40
CA THR A 173 -0.77 23.02 -8.53
C THR A 173 0.34 21.97 -8.45
N PRO A 174 -0.01 20.67 -8.37
CA PRO A 174 0.99 19.61 -8.44
C PRO A 174 1.59 19.55 -9.85
N VAL A 175 2.92 19.41 -9.92
CA VAL A 175 3.65 19.23 -11.18
C VAL A 175 4.51 17.97 -11.14
N MET A 176 4.76 17.41 -12.32
CA MET A 176 5.58 16.22 -12.52
C MET A 176 6.60 16.51 -13.61
N ARG A 177 7.85 16.06 -13.44
CA ARG A 177 8.95 16.30 -14.42
C ARG A 177 9.29 17.77 -14.67
N GLU A 178 8.72 18.67 -13.90
CA GLU A 178 8.98 20.10 -13.97
C GLU A 178 9.55 20.58 -12.65
N SER A 179 10.40 21.62 -12.69
CA SER A 179 10.88 22.27 -11.48
C SER A 179 9.72 23.02 -10.82
N PRO A 180 9.50 22.85 -9.50
CA PRO A 180 8.46 23.59 -8.80
C PRO A 180 8.78 25.09 -8.75
N SER A 181 7.77 25.94 -8.67
CA SER A 181 7.89 27.38 -8.70
C SER A 181 7.07 28.04 -7.60
N ARG A 182 7.72 28.85 -6.77
CA ARG A 182 7.03 29.61 -5.72
C ARG A 182 6.07 30.64 -6.31
N THR A 183 6.51 31.38 -7.32
CA THR A 183 5.68 32.39 -8.01
C THR A 183 4.57 31.76 -8.85
N GLY A 184 4.84 30.58 -9.46
CA GLY A 184 3.84 29.78 -10.18
C GLY A 184 2.94 28.96 -9.26
N ARG A 185 3.17 29.00 -7.94
CA ARG A 185 2.42 28.20 -6.94
C ARG A 185 2.35 26.72 -7.29
N THR A 186 3.48 26.15 -7.75
CA THR A 186 3.55 24.74 -8.10
C THR A 186 4.39 23.95 -7.10
N VAL A 187 4.04 22.66 -6.93
CA VAL A 187 4.70 21.70 -6.04
C VAL A 187 5.07 20.46 -6.85
N ALA A 188 6.34 20.08 -6.84
CA ALA A 188 6.77 18.85 -7.52
C ALA A 188 6.46 17.61 -6.68
N LEU A 189 5.81 16.60 -7.29
CA LEU A 189 5.54 15.33 -6.63
C LEU A 189 6.62 14.31 -6.99
N LEU A 190 7.22 13.67 -5.95
CA LEU A 190 8.31 12.73 -6.10
C LEU A 190 7.97 11.37 -5.49
N PRO A 191 7.77 10.31 -6.30
CA PRO A 191 7.68 8.96 -5.77
C PRO A 191 9.01 8.56 -5.11
N MET A 192 8.94 8.09 -3.87
CA MET A 192 10.12 7.74 -3.08
C MET A 192 9.81 6.57 -2.14
N ALA A 193 10.76 5.67 -1.94
CA ALA A 193 10.59 4.62 -0.94
C ALA A 193 10.44 5.25 0.46
N PRO A 194 9.54 4.74 1.33
CA PRO A 194 9.31 5.33 2.65
C PRO A 194 10.57 5.51 3.49
N SER A 195 11.53 4.57 3.40
CA SER A 195 12.81 4.64 4.10
C SER A 195 13.70 5.82 3.69
N ASP A 196 13.51 6.35 2.49
CA ASP A 196 14.34 7.41 1.92
C ASP A 196 13.77 8.81 2.20
N MET A 197 12.48 8.90 2.57
CA MET A 197 11.78 10.17 2.78
C MET A 197 12.33 10.97 3.95
N LEU A 198 12.57 10.30 5.10
CA LEU A 198 13.10 10.97 6.28
C LEU A 198 14.52 11.54 6.07
N PRO A 199 15.49 10.81 5.48
CA PRO A 199 16.76 11.38 5.07
C PRO A 199 16.62 12.55 4.08
N ALA A 200 15.71 12.45 3.10
CA ALA A 200 15.48 13.52 2.12
C ALA A 200 14.93 14.79 2.77
N LEU A 201 14.01 14.66 3.73
CA LEU A 201 13.48 15.78 4.51
C LEU A 201 14.58 16.44 5.34
N ASN A 202 15.36 15.65 6.08
CA ASN A 202 16.44 16.13 6.93
C ASN A 202 17.55 16.87 6.15
N ASN A 203 17.80 16.45 4.90
CA ASN A 203 18.79 17.07 4.03
C ASN A 203 18.22 18.25 3.20
N GLY A 204 16.96 18.62 3.40
CA GLY A 204 16.32 19.73 2.68
C GLY A 204 16.08 19.46 1.19
N VAL A 205 16.11 18.18 0.76
CA VAL A 205 15.83 17.78 -0.63
C VAL A 205 14.34 17.91 -0.95
N ILE A 206 13.49 17.72 0.07
CA ILE A 206 12.04 17.86 -0.02
C ILE A 206 11.53 18.80 1.08
N GLY A 207 10.43 19.52 0.81
CA GLY A 207 9.73 20.35 1.79
C GLY A 207 8.84 19.56 2.73
N GLY A 208 8.39 18.40 2.28
CA GLY A 208 7.55 17.49 3.04
C GLY A 208 7.39 16.13 2.37
N TYR A 209 6.69 15.24 3.03
CA TYR A 209 6.28 13.97 2.48
C TYR A 209 4.92 13.54 3.05
N VAL A 210 4.21 12.72 2.29
CA VAL A 210 3.01 12.03 2.77
C VAL A 210 3.29 10.53 2.78
N VAL A 211 3.22 9.92 3.96
CA VAL A 211 3.56 8.51 4.12
C VAL A 211 2.85 7.89 5.32
N ALA A 212 2.77 6.56 5.32
CA ALA A 212 2.35 5.77 6.47
C ALA A 212 3.38 5.79 7.60
N ASP A 213 2.91 5.57 8.83
CA ASP A 213 3.78 5.44 9.99
C ASP A 213 4.60 4.12 9.98
N PRO A 214 5.77 4.12 10.65
CA PRO A 214 6.20 5.03 11.71
C PRO A 214 7.14 6.16 11.25
N PHE A 215 7.14 6.55 10.00
CA PHE A 215 8.08 7.57 9.48
C PHE A 215 7.72 8.98 9.94
N ASN A 216 6.43 9.27 10.15
CA ASN A 216 5.97 10.54 10.68
C ASN A 216 6.41 10.69 12.15
N ALA A 217 6.17 9.67 12.98
CA ALA A 217 6.66 9.61 14.35
C ALA A 217 8.19 9.72 14.43
N ALA A 218 8.92 9.14 13.47
CA ALA A 218 10.38 9.21 13.41
C ALA A 218 10.89 10.62 13.10
N ALA A 219 10.20 11.38 12.24
CA ALA A 219 10.57 12.77 11.96
C ALA A 219 10.44 13.66 13.19
N GLU A 220 9.34 13.54 13.92
CA GLU A 220 9.12 14.27 15.16
C GLU A 220 10.12 13.86 16.26
N ALA A 221 10.35 12.54 16.43
CA ALA A 221 11.31 12.04 17.42
C ALA A 221 12.75 12.52 17.17
N ARG A 222 13.11 12.78 15.91
CA ARG A 222 14.41 13.31 15.49
C ARG A 222 14.41 14.85 15.36
N GLN A 223 13.28 15.51 15.56
CA GLN A 223 13.12 16.96 15.42
C GLN A 223 13.53 17.49 14.02
N VAL A 224 13.35 16.69 12.98
CA VAL A 224 13.67 17.08 11.59
C VAL A 224 12.42 17.49 10.80
N GLY A 225 11.24 17.29 11.36
CA GLY A 225 9.95 17.68 10.82
C GLY A 225 8.85 17.51 11.84
N HIS A 226 7.67 17.98 11.51
CA HIS A 226 6.46 17.82 12.32
C HIS A 226 5.30 17.33 11.44
N ILE A 227 4.35 16.68 12.07
CA ILE A 227 3.09 16.30 11.43
C ILE A 227 2.27 17.57 11.26
N HIS A 228 2.06 18.00 10.02
CA HIS A 228 1.25 19.15 9.67
C HIS A 228 -0.24 18.79 9.64
N ARG A 229 -0.57 17.61 9.06
CA ARG A 229 -1.95 17.13 9.01
C ARG A 229 -2.03 15.61 8.87
N PHE A 230 -2.88 14.96 9.65
CA PHE A 230 -3.20 13.56 9.45
C PHE A 230 -4.13 13.38 8.24
N LEU A 231 -3.93 12.33 7.45
CA LEU A 231 -4.79 12.10 6.29
C LEU A 231 -6.22 11.71 6.67
N GLY A 232 -6.42 11.09 7.84
CA GLY A 232 -7.74 10.81 8.37
C GLY A 232 -8.53 12.07 8.74
N ASP A 233 -7.82 13.20 8.98
CA ASP A 233 -8.42 14.50 9.19
C ASP A 233 -8.91 15.17 7.89
N VAL A 234 -8.41 14.69 6.75
CA VAL A 234 -8.84 15.12 5.41
C VAL A 234 -9.92 14.17 4.86
N TRP A 235 -9.65 12.88 4.87
CA TRP A 235 -10.60 11.84 4.46
C TRP A 235 -10.83 10.89 5.63
N ARG A 236 -11.95 11.10 6.30
CA ARG A 236 -12.28 10.40 7.54
C ARG A 236 -12.35 8.90 7.35
N ASP A 237 -11.62 8.17 8.21
CA ASP A 237 -11.60 6.70 8.24
C ASP A 237 -11.34 6.04 6.87
N HIS A 238 -10.55 6.69 6.01
CA HIS A 238 -10.17 6.13 4.71
C HIS A 238 -9.35 4.84 4.87
N ALA A 239 -9.54 3.90 3.96
CA ALA A 239 -8.62 2.77 3.86
C ALA A 239 -7.32 3.24 3.19
N CYS A 240 -6.19 3.16 3.89
CA CYS A 240 -4.89 3.35 3.27
C CYS A 240 -4.44 2.06 2.59
N CYS A 241 -4.33 0.97 3.35
CA CYS A 241 -3.99 -0.34 2.83
C CYS A 241 -5.14 -1.33 2.98
N VAL A 242 -5.23 -2.21 2.00
CA VAL A 242 -6.15 -3.34 1.96
C VAL A 242 -5.39 -4.66 2.01
N THR A 243 -6.02 -5.72 2.50
CA THR A 243 -5.50 -7.08 2.38
C THR A 243 -5.92 -7.64 1.04
N MET A 244 -4.93 -8.02 0.23
CA MET A 244 -5.14 -8.65 -1.07
C MET A 244 -4.72 -10.10 -1.05
N MET A 245 -5.51 -10.92 -1.72
CA MET A 245 -5.21 -12.32 -1.99
C MET A 245 -5.20 -12.59 -3.50
N ARG A 246 -4.35 -13.52 -3.92
CA ARG A 246 -4.37 -14.03 -5.29
C ARG A 246 -5.65 -14.83 -5.53
N GLY A 247 -6.24 -14.69 -6.70
CA GLY A 247 -7.43 -15.47 -7.07
C GLY A 247 -7.19 -16.98 -7.02
N GLU A 248 -5.97 -17.44 -7.25
CA GLU A 248 -5.58 -18.85 -7.10
C GLU A 248 -5.75 -19.36 -5.67
N LEU A 249 -5.34 -18.58 -4.65
CA LEU A 249 -5.51 -18.94 -3.24
C LEU A 249 -7.00 -19.08 -2.90
N LEU A 250 -7.81 -18.13 -3.33
CA LEU A 250 -9.26 -18.11 -3.08
C LEU A 250 -9.98 -19.30 -3.73
N ARG A 251 -9.59 -19.68 -4.96
CA ARG A 251 -10.26 -20.76 -5.71
C ARG A 251 -9.79 -22.15 -5.32
N HIS A 252 -8.49 -22.32 -5.11
CA HIS A 252 -7.90 -23.66 -4.96
C HIS A 252 -7.67 -24.06 -3.50
N ARG A 253 -7.63 -23.09 -2.58
CA ARG A 253 -7.46 -23.32 -1.15
C ARG A 253 -8.43 -22.45 -0.31
N PRO A 254 -9.75 -22.54 -0.54
CA PRO A 254 -10.73 -21.68 0.11
C PRO A 254 -10.73 -21.81 1.65
N ALA A 255 -10.42 -23.02 2.17
CA ALA A 255 -10.30 -23.24 3.62
C ALA A 255 -9.12 -22.44 4.22
N HIS A 256 -7.97 -22.40 3.53
CA HIS A 256 -6.82 -21.58 3.97
C HIS A 256 -7.12 -20.08 3.87
N ALA A 257 -7.78 -19.65 2.80
CA ALA A 257 -8.19 -18.24 2.67
C ALA A 257 -9.15 -17.83 3.79
N ALA A 258 -10.09 -18.71 4.16
CA ALA A 258 -11.02 -18.47 5.27
C ALA A 258 -10.31 -18.44 6.63
N GLY A 259 -9.47 -19.42 6.94
CA GLY A 259 -8.69 -19.43 8.17
C GLY A 259 -7.70 -18.27 8.28
N PHE A 260 -7.08 -17.89 7.15
CA PHE A 260 -6.23 -16.69 7.08
C PHE A 260 -7.01 -15.43 7.45
N MET A 261 -8.24 -15.28 6.93
CA MET A 261 -9.09 -14.14 7.25
C MET A 261 -9.54 -14.14 8.71
N ASP A 262 -9.85 -15.30 9.27
CA ASP A 262 -10.19 -15.43 10.71
C ASP A 262 -9.02 -14.96 11.59
N ALA A 263 -7.81 -15.40 11.28
CA ALA A 263 -6.59 -14.99 11.99
C ALA A 263 -6.33 -13.47 11.85
N LEU A 264 -6.49 -12.93 10.64
CA LEU A 264 -6.30 -11.51 10.36
C LEU A 264 -7.28 -10.64 11.15
N VAL A 265 -8.58 -10.95 11.10
CA VAL A 265 -9.61 -10.15 11.79
C VAL A 265 -9.47 -10.25 13.31
N ARG A 266 -9.10 -11.43 13.84
CA ARG A 266 -8.73 -11.60 15.25
C ARG A 266 -7.54 -10.72 15.64
N ALA A 267 -6.52 -10.65 14.77
CA ALA A 267 -5.35 -9.81 15.00
C ALA A 267 -5.69 -8.31 14.96
N GLN A 268 -6.59 -7.89 14.05
CA GLN A 268 -7.08 -6.51 14.01
C GLN A 268 -7.81 -6.14 15.31
N ALA A 269 -8.72 -6.99 15.79
CA ALA A 269 -9.41 -6.78 17.06
C ALA A 269 -8.44 -6.71 18.24
N TRP A 270 -7.43 -7.59 18.26
CA TRP A 270 -6.42 -7.60 19.32
C TRP A 270 -5.53 -6.35 19.27
N ALA A 271 -5.02 -5.97 18.11
CA ALA A 271 -4.11 -4.82 17.94
C ALA A 271 -4.79 -3.50 18.32
N ARG A 272 -6.09 -3.36 18.10
CA ARG A 272 -6.86 -2.19 18.53
C ARG A 272 -6.84 -2.01 20.05
N GLN A 273 -6.87 -3.11 20.81
CA GLN A 273 -6.96 -3.11 22.27
C GLN A 273 -5.57 -3.17 22.94
N ASN A 274 -4.52 -3.56 22.20
CA ASN A 274 -3.18 -3.84 22.72
C ASN A 274 -2.10 -3.10 21.92
N ARG A 275 -2.21 -1.77 21.83
CA ARG A 275 -1.33 -0.95 20.98
C ARG A 275 0.13 -0.95 21.44
N PRO A 276 0.46 -0.83 22.76
CA PRO A 276 1.84 -0.92 23.24
C PRO A 276 2.46 -2.31 23.00
N GLU A 277 1.66 -3.37 23.19
CA GLU A 277 2.08 -4.76 22.95
C GLU A 277 2.29 -5.00 21.45
N THR A 278 1.43 -4.42 20.60
CA THR A 278 1.61 -4.43 19.15
C THR A 278 2.93 -3.76 18.77
N ALA A 279 3.26 -2.60 19.35
CA ALA A 279 4.54 -1.93 19.10
C ALA A 279 5.74 -2.79 19.53
N ALA A 280 5.65 -3.43 20.68
CA ALA A 280 6.70 -4.33 21.18
C ALA A 280 6.93 -5.51 20.24
N LEU A 281 5.84 -6.13 19.78
CA LEU A 281 5.85 -7.26 18.86
C LEU A 281 6.47 -6.85 17.50
N LEU A 282 6.04 -5.74 16.93
CA LEU A 282 6.55 -5.26 15.65
C LEU A 282 8.04 -4.94 15.72
N ALA A 283 8.52 -4.33 16.81
CA ALA A 283 9.93 -4.01 17.03
C ALA A 283 10.80 -5.26 17.27
N ALA A 284 10.21 -6.38 17.66
CA ALA A 284 10.95 -7.60 17.99
C ALA A 284 11.49 -8.37 16.77
N GLY A 285 11.15 -7.97 15.53
CA GLY A 285 11.69 -8.65 14.34
C GLY A 285 11.03 -8.31 13.02
N TYR A 286 9.97 -7.48 13.02
CA TYR A 286 9.25 -7.17 11.79
C TYR A 286 9.55 -5.76 11.25
N LEU A 287 9.68 -4.77 12.12
CA LEU A 287 9.96 -3.39 11.75
C LEU A 287 11.36 -2.98 12.23
N PRO A 288 12.19 -2.36 11.38
CA PRO A 288 13.55 -1.93 11.76
C PRO A 288 13.58 -0.66 12.63
N GLN A 289 12.44 0.03 12.78
CA GLN A 289 12.36 1.25 13.57
C GLN A 289 12.38 0.93 15.09
N PRO A 290 12.93 1.84 15.92
CA PRO A 290 12.95 1.65 17.37
C PRO A 290 11.55 1.56 17.97
N ARG A 291 11.36 0.68 18.96
CA ARG A 291 10.08 0.49 19.64
C ARG A 291 9.38 1.80 20.06
N PRO A 292 10.05 2.79 20.68
CA PRO A 292 9.38 4.03 21.09
C PRO A 292 8.77 4.81 19.92
N VAL A 293 9.38 4.73 18.74
CA VAL A 293 8.86 5.37 17.52
C VAL A 293 7.62 4.66 17.00
N ILE A 294 7.65 3.31 17.00
CA ILE A 294 6.49 2.50 16.60
C ILE A 294 5.34 2.70 17.58
N GLU A 295 5.63 2.70 18.89
CA GLU A 295 4.64 2.91 19.95
C GLU A 295 3.98 4.29 19.84
N ARG A 296 4.78 5.36 19.61
CA ARG A 296 4.25 6.71 19.36
C ARG A 296 3.28 6.71 18.17
N ALA A 297 3.64 6.07 17.06
CA ALA A 297 2.81 5.97 15.85
C ALA A 297 1.47 5.26 16.09
N LEU A 298 1.46 4.26 16.98
CA LEU A 298 0.25 3.50 17.34
C LEU A 298 -0.60 4.19 18.41
N THR A 299 -0.05 5.20 19.10
CA THR A 299 -0.68 5.84 20.30
C THR A 299 -0.74 7.35 20.21
N TYR A 300 -0.78 7.94 19.03
CA TYR A 300 -0.94 9.39 18.87
C TYR A 300 -2.14 9.93 19.67
N SER A 301 -1.92 11.00 20.39
CA SER A 301 -2.97 11.65 21.17
C SER A 301 -3.40 13.00 20.57
N ALA A 302 -4.66 13.34 20.70
CA ALA A 302 -5.17 14.66 20.31
C ALA A 302 -4.50 15.79 21.09
N ALA A 303 -4.12 15.56 22.36
CA ALA A 303 -3.44 16.56 23.19
C ALA A 303 -2.04 16.93 22.65
N ALA A 304 -1.34 15.98 22.03
CA ALA A 304 -0.01 16.23 21.47
C ALA A 304 -0.04 16.77 20.03
N HIS A 305 -1.15 16.59 19.30
CA HIS A 305 -1.25 16.87 17.87
C HIS A 305 -2.50 17.72 17.53
N GLY A 306 -2.98 18.54 18.46
CA GLY A 306 -4.20 19.36 18.27
C GLY A 306 -4.14 20.26 17.05
N GLU A 307 -2.97 20.83 16.75
CA GLU A 307 -2.76 21.70 15.59
C GLU A 307 -2.84 20.95 14.24
N ALA A 308 -2.55 19.63 14.24
CA ALA A 308 -2.66 18.77 13.06
C ALA A 308 -4.09 18.24 12.84
N LEU A 309 -5.05 18.61 13.71
CA LEU A 309 -6.45 18.21 13.68
C LEU A 309 -7.32 19.43 13.36
N GLN A 310 -7.62 19.60 12.09
CA GLN A 310 -8.40 20.75 11.61
C GLN A 310 -9.87 20.42 11.34
N HIS A 311 -10.20 19.13 11.18
CA HIS A 311 -11.59 18.71 11.02
C HIS A 311 -12.34 18.85 12.35
N PRO A 312 -13.46 19.59 12.41
CA PRO A 312 -14.14 19.92 13.68
C PRO A 312 -14.62 18.67 14.44
N ASP A 313 -15.01 17.62 13.73
CA ASP A 313 -15.68 16.46 14.29
C ASP A 313 -14.85 15.17 14.23
N TRP A 314 -13.59 15.23 13.76
CA TRP A 314 -12.78 14.02 13.70
C TRP A 314 -12.05 13.76 15.03
N HIS A 315 -12.63 12.90 15.84
CA HIS A 315 -12.08 12.43 17.11
C HIS A 315 -11.62 10.96 17.05
N GLY A 316 -11.58 10.38 15.86
CA GLY A 316 -11.20 8.99 15.63
C GLY A 316 -9.72 8.70 15.86
N GLU A 317 -9.38 7.42 15.84
CA GLU A 317 -8.00 6.96 15.97
C GLU A 317 -7.14 7.40 14.77
N ARG A 318 -5.91 7.87 15.05
CA ARG A 318 -4.95 8.27 14.00
C ARG A 318 -4.52 7.11 13.13
N LEU A 319 -4.54 5.90 13.67
CA LEU A 319 -4.45 4.61 12.98
C LEU A 319 -5.47 3.68 13.63
N ASP A 320 -6.34 3.04 12.86
CA ASP A 320 -7.25 2.02 13.36
C ASP A 320 -7.24 0.78 12.46
N PHE A 321 -7.55 -0.38 13.02
CA PHE A 321 -7.52 -1.67 12.33
C PHE A 321 -8.94 -2.17 12.05
N ARG A 322 -9.70 -1.41 11.25
CA ARG A 322 -11.08 -1.74 10.86
C ARG A 322 -11.07 -2.59 9.60
N PRO A 323 -11.65 -3.80 9.63
CA PRO A 323 -11.54 -4.77 8.53
C PRO A 323 -12.54 -4.58 7.38
N TYR A 324 -13.71 -3.96 7.62
CA TYR A 324 -14.82 -3.99 6.67
C TYR A 324 -14.59 -3.05 5.46
N PRO A 325 -14.65 -3.57 4.21
CA PRO A 325 -14.41 -2.80 3.01
C PRO A 325 -15.72 -2.14 2.51
N TYR A 326 -15.91 -0.85 2.80
CA TYR A 326 -17.09 -0.10 2.36
C TYR A 326 -17.08 0.17 0.85
N ALA A 327 -18.24 -0.07 0.20
CA ALA A 327 -18.42 0.21 -1.23
C ALA A 327 -18.32 1.71 -1.53
N SER A 328 -18.89 2.57 -0.67
CA SER A 328 -18.83 4.03 -0.79
C SER A 328 -17.39 4.54 -0.91
N PHE A 329 -16.47 3.99 -0.10
CA PHE A 329 -15.06 4.37 -0.18
C PHE A 329 -14.43 3.96 -1.52
N THR A 330 -14.72 2.74 -2.01
CA THR A 330 -14.20 2.30 -3.31
C THR A 330 -14.68 3.20 -4.44
N GLU A 331 -15.97 3.55 -4.44
CA GLU A 331 -16.58 4.42 -5.44
C GLU A 331 -15.96 5.82 -5.42
N GLU A 332 -15.84 6.41 -4.22
CA GLU A 332 -15.26 7.75 -4.08
C GLU A 332 -13.78 7.78 -4.41
N LEU A 333 -13.04 6.72 -4.04
CA LEU A 333 -11.64 6.58 -4.39
C LEU A 333 -11.42 6.54 -5.92
N VAL A 334 -12.28 5.82 -6.65
CA VAL A 334 -12.18 5.78 -8.12
C VAL A 334 -12.40 7.18 -8.71
N ARG A 335 -13.42 7.92 -8.25
CA ARG A 335 -13.66 9.31 -8.67
C ARG A 335 -12.45 10.21 -8.38
N ALA A 336 -11.93 10.14 -7.15
CA ALA A 336 -10.76 10.91 -6.76
C ALA A 336 -9.50 10.54 -7.57
N MET A 337 -9.31 9.25 -7.91
CA MET A 337 -8.21 8.81 -8.77
C MET A 337 -8.34 9.33 -10.21
N GLN A 338 -9.55 9.43 -10.75
CA GLN A 338 -9.81 10.01 -12.08
C GLN A 338 -9.43 11.50 -12.17
N GLU A 339 -9.44 12.21 -11.02
CA GLU A 339 -9.03 13.62 -10.91
C GLU A 339 -7.56 13.79 -10.50
N THR A 340 -6.89 12.72 -10.09
CA THR A 340 -5.51 12.77 -9.58
C THR A 340 -4.51 12.69 -10.72
N VAL A 341 -3.62 13.68 -10.83
CA VAL A 341 -2.55 13.64 -11.82
C VAL A 341 -1.43 12.69 -11.39
N VAL A 342 -0.95 11.89 -12.32
CA VAL A 342 0.10 10.88 -12.10
C VAL A 342 1.06 10.81 -13.27
N ASP A 343 2.33 10.53 -13.00
CA ASP A 343 3.32 10.20 -14.04
C ASP A 343 3.43 8.67 -14.18
N ALA A 344 2.29 8.05 -14.54
CA ALA A 344 2.15 6.61 -14.71
C ALA A 344 1.03 6.32 -15.73
N PRO A 345 0.96 5.11 -16.33
CA PRO A 345 -0.13 4.74 -17.24
C PRO A 345 -1.49 4.81 -16.54
N ALA A 346 -2.31 5.81 -16.85
CA ALA A 346 -3.60 6.08 -16.20
C ALA A 346 -4.82 5.68 -17.05
N GLY A 347 -4.64 5.27 -18.30
CA GLY A 347 -5.75 4.94 -19.22
C GLY A 347 -6.68 3.82 -18.75
N PHE A 348 -6.29 3.04 -17.73
CA PHE A 348 -7.19 2.06 -17.13
C PHE A 348 -8.34 2.70 -16.33
N LEU A 349 -8.20 3.96 -15.92
CA LEU A 349 -9.24 4.72 -15.23
C LEU A 349 -10.31 5.24 -16.19
N ASP A 350 -9.95 5.35 -17.49
CA ASP A 350 -10.89 5.84 -18.49
C ASP A 350 -12.03 4.83 -18.66
N GLY A 351 -13.24 5.27 -18.41
CA GLY A 351 -14.43 4.44 -18.53
C GLY A 351 -14.65 3.44 -17.38
N LEU A 352 -13.87 3.48 -16.30
CA LEU A 352 -14.25 2.76 -15.08
C LEU A 352 -15.52 3.39 -14.50
N ASP A 353 -16.52 2.54 -14.27
CA ASP A 353 -17.71 2.92 -13.53
C ASP A 353 -17.46 2.70 -12.02
N PRO A 354 -17.36 3.78 -11.21
CA PRO A 354 -17.12 3.65 -9.78
C PRO A 354 -18.05 2.67 -9.06
N ALA A 355 -19.33 2.62 -9.45
CA ALA A 355 -20.34 1.74 -8.83
C ALA A 355 -20.09 0.24 -9.12
N LEU A 356 -19.35 -0.11 -10.18
CA LEU A 356 -19.05 -1.49 -10.54
C LEU A 356 -17.76 -1.99 -9.92
N VAL A 357 -16.78 -1.10 -9.71
CA VAL A 357 -15.42 -1.46 -9.28
C VAL A 357 -15.42 -2.24 -7.97
N HIS A 358 -16.21 -1.81 -6.98
CA HIS A 358 -16.28 -2.52 -5.70
C HIS A 358 -16.69 -3.98 -5.89
N ARG A 359 -17.79 -4.22 -6.58
CA ARG A 359 -18.32 -5.57 -6.83
C ARG A 359 -17.35 -6.48 -7.60
N GLU A 360 -16.53 -5.89 -8.48
CA GLU A 360 -15.59 -6.65 -9.32
C GLU A 360 -14.24 -6.91 -8.66
N LEU A 361 -13.80 -6.05 -7.75
CA LEU A 361 -12.49 -6.10 -7.11
C LEU A 361 -12.53 -6.66 -5.69
N VAL A 362 -13.60 -6.37 -4.94
CA VAL A 362 -13.72 -6.71 -3.52
C VAL A 362 -14.54 -7.99 -3.35
N ASP A 363 -14.04 -8.90 -2.52
CA ASP A 363 -14.78 -10.06 -2.02
C ASP A 363 -14.82 -9.96 -0.48
N ASP A 364 -15.90 -9.41 0.04
CA ASP A 364 -16.12 -9.20 1.47
C ASP A 364 -16.72 -10.41 2.20
N THR A 365 -16.94 -11.51 1.48
CA THR A 365 -17.59 -12.72 2.03
C THR A 365 -16.83 -13.29 3.21
N LEU A 366 -15.49 -13.41 3.09
CA LEU A 366 -14.66 -14.00 4.14
C LEU A 366 -14.54 -13.06 5.34
N VAL A 367 -14.27 -11.77 5.11
CA VAL A 367 -14.10 -10.80 6.19
C VAL A 367 -15.39 -10.61 6.99
N THR A 368 -16.56 -10.59 6.34
CA THR A 368 -17.86 -10.48 7.01
C THR A 368 -18.05 -11.64 7.98
N ARG A 369 -17.80 -12.89 7.54
CA ARG A 369 -17.89 -14.07 8.42
C ARG A 369 -16.90 -14.03 9.58
N SER A 370 -15.68 -13.53 9.33
CA SER A 370 -14.65 -13.43 10.36
C SER A 370 -14.95 -12.34 11.38
N ILE A 371 -15.56 -11.22 10.95
CA ILE A 371 -16.06 -10.17 11.85
C ILE A 371 -17.10 -10.72 12.82
N GLU A 372 -18.05 -11.52 12.35
CA GLU A 372 -19.07 -12.12 13.21
C GLU A 372 -18.45 -13.02 14.32
N LYS A 373 -17.36 -13.73 14.03
CA LYS A 373 -16.66 -14.58 15.00
C LYS A 373 -16.00 -13.82 16.16
N VAL A 374 -15.69 -12.54 15.97
CA VAL A 374 -15.03 -11.71 16.99
C VAL A 374 -15.98 -10.70 17.66
N GLY A 375 -17.28 -10.84 17.47
CA GLY A 375 -18.30 -10.00 18.11
C GLY A 375 -19.00 -9.01 17.17
N GLY A 376 -18.91 -9.24 15.87
CA GLY A 376 -19.59 -8.44 14.85
C GLY A 376 -18.95 -7.07 14.60
N LEU A 377 -19.63 -6.25 13.83
CA LEU A 377 -19.16 -4.91 13.47
C LEU A 377 -18.90 -4.02 14.69
N ALA A 378 -19.66 -4.21 15.77
CA ALA A 378 -19.52 -3.45 17.01
C ALA A 378 -18.14 -3.62 17.68
N ALA A 379 -17.47 -4.77 17.51
CA ALA A 379 -16.11 -5.01 18.02
C ALA A 379 -15.09 -4.04 17.38
N PHE A 380 -15.41 -3.47 16.22
CA PHE A 380 -14.60 -2.50 15.50
C PHE A 380 -15.15 -1.07 15.57
N GLY A 381 -16.18 -0.83 16.40
CA GLY A 381 -16.84 0.48 16.49
C GLY A 381 -17.60 0.85 15.21
N LEU A 382 -18.03 -0.14 14.43
CA LEU A 382 -18.77 0.04 13.20
C LEU A 382 -20.26 -0.16 13.45
N THR A 383 -21.11 0.68 12.86
CA THR A 383 -22.57 0.68 13.06
C THR A 383 -23.34 0.02 11.92
N GLY A 384 -22.68 -0.29 10.81
CA GLY A 384 -23.32 -0.89 9.64
C GLY A 384 -22.33 -1.20 8.52
N THR A 385 -22.85 -1.73 7.43
CA THR A 385 -22.12 -2.08 6.20
C THR A 385 -22.19 -1.00 5.14
N THR A 386 -22.84 0.12 5.44
CA THR A 386 -22.93 1.30 4.57
C THR A 386 -22.52 2.53 5.35
N ARG A 387 -21.91 3.50 4.68
CA ARG A 387 -21.55 4.80 5.25
C ARG A 387 -21.52 5.86 4.14
N THR A 388 -21.46 7.13 4.53
CA THR A 388 -21.15 8.27 3.66
C THR A 388 -19.68 8.63 3.84
N GLU A 389 -19.00 8.94 2.76
CA GLU A 389 -17.62 9.41 2.82
C GLU A 389 -17.59 10.90 3.19
N GLU A 390 -16.65 11.28 4.06
CA GLU A 390 -16.43 12.66 4.51
C GLU A 390 -15.00 13.07 4.13
N ILE A 391 -14.91 14.09 3.27
CA ILE A 391 -13.63 14.65 2.78
C ILE A 391 -13.64 16.16 3.03
N SER A 392 -12.58 16.64 3.71
CA SER A 392 -12.39 18.04 4.10
C SER A 392 -10.96 18.47 3.76
N ALA A 393 -10.73 18.87 2.50
CA ALA A 393 -9.43 19.33 2.02
C ALA A 393 -9.28 20.85 2.07
#